data_00116735ea4644f3a8feffd5dfa5e80f
#
_entry.id   00116735ea4644f3a8feffd5dfa5e80f
#
_cell.length_a   1.000
_cell.length_b   1.000
_cell.length_c   1.000
_cell.angle_alpha   90.00
_cell.angle_beta   90.00
_cell.angle_gamma   90.00
#
_symmetry.space_group_name_H-M   'P 1'
#
loop_
_entity.id
_entity.type
_entity.pdbx_description
1 polymer ?
#
loop_
_entity_poly.entity_id
_entity_poly.type
_entity_poly.pdbx_seq_one_letter_code
_entity_poly.pdbx_strand_id
1 'polypeptide(L)'
;SLSGLGAAGSDAYSVGPRISWAALDLGRVYARMKAADASAAASLAQYEQTVLNALEETENALVNYNQEREQRALLASAAKASERADELAHLRFKEGVSDFLTVLDAQLRLLQDQDRLALSETTTASARK
;
A
#
# COMPACT_ATOMS: atom_id res chain seq x y z
N SER A 1 66.93 -24.91 67.35
CA SER A 1 66.53 -25.12 65.96
C SER A 1 65.68 -23.96 65.53
N LEU A 2 66.29 -23.03 64.79
CA LEU A 2 65.71 -21.89 64.16
C LEU A 2 65.15 -22.29 62.81
N SER A 3 63.87 -22.61 62.71
CA SER A 3 63.18 -22.86 61.42
C SER A 3 61.72 -22.44 61.54
N GLY A 4 61.48 -21.16 61.40
CA GLY A 4 60.12 -20.68 61.50
C GLY A 4 59.99 -19.21 61.17
N LEU A 5 60.88 -18.65 60.39
CA LEU A 5 60.79 -17.30 59.92
C LEU A 5 60.76 -17.26 58.39
N GLY A 6 59.60 -17.23 57.85
CA GLY A 6 59.49 -17.07 56.39
C GLY A 6 58.14 -17.39 55.75
N ALA A 7 57.06 -17.09 56.45
CA ALA A 7 55.76 -17.10 55.84
C ALA A 7 55.05 -15.78 56.13
N ALA A 8 55.67 -14.71 55.69
CA ALA A 8 54.96 -13.44 55.54
C ALA A 8 54.23 -13.50 54.17
N GLY A 9 52.95 -13.70 54.21
CA GLY A 9 52.11 -13.45 53.08
C GLY A 9 52.24 -12.03 52.63
N SER A 10 52.99 -11.80 51.58
CA SER A 10 53.03 -10.51 50.90
C SER A 10 51.73 -10.37 50.12
N ASP A 11 50.71 -9.84 50.78
CA ASP A 11 49.58 -9.22 50.09
C ASP A 11 50.11 -8.06 49.27
N ALA A 12 50.53 -8.35 48.06
CA ALA A 12 50.95 -7.35 47.12
C ALA A 12 49.67 -6.63 46.62
N TYR A 13 49.30 -5.58 47.35
CA TYR A 13 48.32 -4.60 46.84
C TYR A 13 48.97 -3.84 45.69
N SER A 14 48.76 -4.28 44.47
CA SER A 14 49.09 -3.48 43.29
C SER A 14 48.01 -2.43 43.05
N VAL A 15 48.11 -1.28 43.74
CA VAL A 15 47.36 -0.09 43.41
C VAL A 15 48.07 0.58 42.23
N GLY A 16 47.80 0.11 41.03
CA GLY A 16 48.21 0.79 39.81
C GLY A 16 47.14 1.77 39.40
N PRO A 17 47.43 3.03 39.11
CA PRO A 17 46.44 3.91 38.45
C PRO A 17 46.12 3.35 37.09
N ARG A 18 44.92 2.77 36.96
CA ARG A 18 44.41 2.30 35.68
C ARG A 18 43.82 3.53 34.97
N ILE A 19 44.70 4.33 34.34
CA ILE A 19 44.25 5.38 33.42
C ILE A 19 43.78 4.68 32.16
N SER A 20 42.50 4.48 32.08
CA SER A 20 41.89 4.06 30.82
C SER A 20 41.90 5.28 29.87
N TRP A 21 42.81 5.26 28.89
CA TRP A 21 42.97 6.31 27.89
C TRP A 21 41.81 6.28 26.89
N ALA A 22 40.60 6.54 27.36
CA ALA A 22 39.46 6.82 26.46
C ALA A 22 39.70 8.07 25.60
N ALA A 23 40.68 8.92 26.01
CA ALA A 23 41.06 10.14 25.27
C ALA A 23 41.79 9.86 23.96
N LEU A 24 42.36 8.65 23.72
CA LEU A 24 43.01 8.30 22.46
C LEU A 24 42.06 7.67 21.46
N ASP A 25 40.79 7.48 21.81
CA ASP A 25 39.78 6.88 20.92
C ASP A 25 38.95 7.96 20.16
N LEU A 26 39.54 9.17 20.03
CA LEU A 26 38.91 10.30 19.33
C LEU A 26 38.49 9.92 17.90
N GLY A 27 39.30 9.14 17.23
CA GLY A 27 38.97 8.62 15.88
C GLY A 27 37.70 7.75 15.87
N ARG A 28 37.51 6.92 16.90
CA ARG A 28 36.33 6.04 17.02
C ARG A 28 35.10 6.88 17.43
N VAL A 29 35.23 7.87 18.30
CA VAL A 29 34.15 8.76 18.67
C VAL A 29 33.69 9.58 17.46
N TYR A 30 34.62 10.14 16.71
CA TYR A 30 34.30 10.86 15.45
C TYR A 30 33.64 9.98 14.42
N ALA A 31 34.13 8.76 14.22
CA ALA A 31 33.50 7.79 13.32
C ALA A 31 32.07 7.43 13.74
N ARG A 32 31.82 7.28 15.05
CA ARG A 32 30.46 7.02 15.58
C ARG A 32 29.53 8.22 15.37
N MET A 33 30.01 9.44 15.59
CA MET A 33 29.22 10.64 15.31
C MET A 33 28.84 10.73 13.83
N LYS A 34 29.82 10.54 12.94
CA LYS A 34 29.57 10.54 11.50
C LYS A 34 28.62 9.42 11.06
N ALA A 35 28.71 8.24 11.67
CA ALA A 35 27.79 7.13 11.41
C ALA A 35 26.36 7.45 11.92
N ALA A 36 26.24 8.12 13.08
CA ALA A 36 24.95 8.55 13.61
C ALA A 36 24.29 9.63 12.72
N ASP A 37 25.08 10.60 12.24
CA ASP A 37 24.60 11.62 11.30
C ASP A 37 24.14 11.01 9.97
N ALA A 38 24.91 10.06 9.43
CA ALA A 38 24.54 9.34 8.22
C ALA A 38 23.27 8.49 8.41
N SER A 39 23.12 7.85 9.58
CA SER A 39 21.91 7.11 9.94
C SER A 39 20.70 8.03 10.08
N ALA A 40 20.85 9.20 10.68
CA ALA A 40 19.80 10.20 10.80
C ALA A 40 19.35 10.70 9.40
N ALA A 41 20.32 11.00 8.52
CA ALA A 41 20.04 11.40 7.15
C ALA A 41 19.31 10.30 6.35
N ALA A 42 19.73 9.03 6.52
CA ALA A 42 19.06 7.90 5.89
C ALA A 42 17.62 7.71 6.40
N SER A 43 17.40 7.88 7.72
CA SER A 43 16.05 7.81 8.31
C SER A 43 15.15 8.93 7.82
N LEU A 44 15.68 10.14 7.63
CA LEU A 44 14.94 11.27 7.07
C LEU A 44 14.54 10.99 5.61
N ALA A 45 15.47 10.51 4.79
CA ALA A 45 15.19 10.17 3.40
C ALA A 45 14.14 9.05 3.29
N GLN A 46 14.16 8.07 4.18
CA GLN A 46 13.17 7.01 4.23
C GLN A 46 11.79 7.53 4.66
N TYR A 47 11.75 8.47 5.60
CA TYR A 47 10.50 9.15 5.99
C TYR A 47 9.91 9.93 4.81
N GLU A 48 10.73 10.74 4.12
CA GLU A 48 10.30 11.48 2.93
C GLU A 48 9.77 10.55 1.84
N GLN A 49 10.46 9.45 1.58
CA GLN A 49 10.00 8.43 0.63
C GLN A 49 8.64 7.83 1.04
N THR A 50 8.45 7.55 2.31
CA THR A 50 7.19 7.01 2.83
C THR A 50 6.04 8.00 2.64
N VAL A 51 6.29 9.28 2.90
CA VAL A 51 5.30 10.35 2.69
C VAL A 51 4.94 10.49 1.20
N LEU A 52 5.96 10.47 0.32
CA LEU A 52 5.72 10.55 -1.13
C LEU A 52 4.92 9.35 -1.65
N ASN A 53 5.24 8.13 -1.19
CA ASN A 53 4.49 6.94 -1.56
C ASN A 53 3.03 7.03 -1.08
N ALA A 54 2.79 7.51 0.14
CA ALA A 54 1.44 7.69 0.67
C ALA A 54 0.63 8.72 -0.11
N LEU A 55 1.27 9.80 -0.57
CA LEU A 55 0.64 10.79 -1.45
C LEU A 55 0.30 10.19 -2.82
N GLU A 56 1.24 9.48 -3.42
CA GLU A 56 1.04 8.78 -4.70
C GLU A 56 -0.11 7.78 -4.62
N GLU A 57 -0.16 6.95 -3.57
CA GLU A 57 -1.26 6.01 -3.34
C GLU A 57 -2.61 6.74 -3.21
N THR A 58 -2.62 7.87 -2.50
CA THR A 58 -3.83 8.67 -2.30
C THR A 58 -4.32 9.28 -3.62
N GLU A 59 -3.41 9.85 -4.42
CA GLU A 59 -3.75 10.42 -5.73
C GLU A 59 -4.25 9.34 -6.68
N ASN A 60 -3.57 8.20 -6.74
CA ASN A 60 -3.98 7.07 -7.57
C ASN A 60 -5.35 6.53 -7.15
N ALA A 61 -5.61 6.41 -5.85
CA ALA A 61 -6.91 5.98 -5.34
C ALA A 61 -8.03 6.96 -5.71
N LEU A 62 -7.77 8.27 -5.65
CA LEU A 62 -8.73 9.30 -6.03
C LEU A 62 -9.03 9.29 -7.55
N VAL A 63 -8.00 9.15 -8.37
CA VAL A 63 -8.15 9.02 -9.83
C VAL A 63 -8.97 7.78 -10.17
N ASN A 64 -8.63 6.63 -9.60
CA ASN A 64 -9.35 5.37 -9.81
C ASN A 64 -10.82 5.49 -9.38
N TYR A 65 -11.09 6.08 -8.23
CA TYR A 65 -12.44 6.30 -7.74
C TYR A 65 -13.27 7.16 -8.71
N ASN A 66 -12.70 8.24 -9.25
CA ASN A 66 -13.39 9.09 -10.22
C ASN A 66 -13.67 8.34 -11.54
N GLN A 67 -12.70 7.56 -12.02
CA GLN A 67 -12.86 6.74 -13.23
C GLN A 67 -13.96 5.68 -13.05
N GLU A 68 -13.96 4.96 -11.93
CA GLU A 68 -15.00 3.98 -11.60
C GLU A 68 -16.38 4.62 -11.52
N ARG A 69 -16.48 5.81 -10.94
CA ARG A 69 -17.73 6.56 -10.87
C ARG A 69 -18.27 6.94 -12.26
N GLU A 70 -17.39 7.43 -13.13
CA GLU A 70 -17.76 7.76 -14.52
C GLU A 70 -18.15 6.50 -15.30
N GLN A 71 -17.36 5.44 -15.18
CA GLN A 71 -17.66 4.16 -15.82
C GLN A 71 -19.03 3.63 -15.39
N ARG A 72 -19.34 3.67 -14.10
CA ARG A 72 -20.64 3.25 -13.58
C ARG A 72 -21.79 4.08 -14.17
N ALA A 73 -21.62 5.39 -14.29
CA ALA A 73 -22.62 6.26 -14.90
C ALA A 73 -22.87 5.91 -16.38
N LEU A 74 -21.80 5.59 -17.11
CA LEU A 74 -21.90 5.14 -18.52
C LEU A 74 -22.59 3.79 -18.64
N LEU A 75 -22.23 2.81 -17.78
CA LEU A 75 -22.85 1.48 -17.76
C LEU A 75 -24.34 1.57 -17.39
N ALA A 76 -24.72 2.43 -16.43
CA ALA A 76 -26.12 2.65 -16.08
C ALA A 76 -26.90 3.25 -17.26
N SER A 77 -26.31 4.16 -18.01
CA SER A 77 -26.91 4.72 -19.20
C SER A 77 -27.05 3.70 -20.34
N ALA A 78 -26.04 2.81 -20.50
CA ALA A 78 -26.07 1.73 -21.47
C ALA A 78 -27.17 0.71 -21.14
N ALA A 79 -27.25 0.26 -19.88
CA ALA A 79 -28.32 -0.66 -19.43
C ALA A 79 -29.72 -0.08 -19.68
N LYS A 80 -29.92 1.21 -19.42
CA LYS A 80 -31.18 1.89 -19.68
C LYS A 80 -31.48 2.03 -21.18
N ALA A 81 -30.48 2.18 -22.04
CA ALA A 81 -30.64 2.21 -23.48
C ALA A 81 -30.99 0.80 -24.02
N SER A 82 -30.35 -0.24 -23.50
CA SER A 82 -30.66 -1.64 -23.86
C SER A 82 -32.06 -2.04 -23.41
N GLU A 83 -32.54 -1.58 -22.24
CA GLU A 83 -33.92 -1.80 -21.78
C GLU A 83 -34.94 -1.21 -22.76
N ARG A 84 -34.73 0.02 -23.20
CA ARG A 84 -35.60 0.65 -24.20
C ARG A 84 -35.54 -0.05 -25.55
N ALA A 85 -34.37 -0.56 -25.95
CA ALA A 85 -34.20 -1.30 -27.17
C ALA A 85 -34.96 -2.65 -27.14
N ASP A 86 -34.95 -3.33 -25.99
CA ASP A 86 -35.70 -4.56 -25.75
C ASP A 86 -37.22 -4.30 -25.82
N GLU A 87 -37.72 -3.27 -25.12
CA GLU A 87 -39.12 -2.87 -25.19
C GLU A 87 -39.59 -2.59 -26.65
N LEU A 88 -38.75 -1.86 -27.38
CA LEU A 88 -39.05 -1.55 -28.78
C LEU A 88 -39.02 -2.80 -29.69
N ALA A 89 -38.09 -3.72 -29.45
CA ALA A 89 -38.00 -4.98 -30.16
C ALA A 89 -39.27 -5.84 -29.93
N HIS A 90 -39.71 -5.92 -28.69
CA HIS A 90 -40.96 -6.58 -28.32
C HIS A 90 -42.19 -5.96 -28.98
N LEU A 91 -42.26 -4.62 -29.01
CA LEU A 91 -43.36 -3.90 -29.65
C LEU A 91 -43.42 -4.21 -31.17
N ARG A 92 -42.27 -4.10 -31.86
CA ARG A 92 -42.15 -4.38 -33.29
C ARG A 92 -42.48 -5.82 -33.64
N PHE A 93 -42.12 -6.75 -32.77
CA PHE A 93 -42.48 -8.16 -32.96
C PHE A 93 -44.00 -8.38 -32.84
N LYS A 94 -44.66 -7.77 -31.82
CA LYS A 94 -46.13 -7.83 -31.67
C LYS A 94 -46.87 -7.23 -32.85
N GLU A 95 -46.30 -6.21 -33.47
CA GLU A 95 -46.84 -5.57 -34.67
C GLU A 95 -46.52 -6.32 -35.97
N GLY A 96 -45.78 -7.44 -35.90
CA GLY A 96 -45.39 -8.23 -37.04
C GLY A 96 -44.34 -7.59 -37.96
N VAL A 97 -43.65 -6.51 -37.47
CA VAL A 97 -42.68 -5.74 -38.23
C VAL A 97 -41.25 -6.30 -38.09
N SER A 98 -40.96 -7.07 -37.04
CA SER A 98 -39.65 -7.68 -36.82
C SER A 98 -39.73 -9.16 -36.48
N ASP A 99 -38.60 -9.84 -36.69
CA ASP A 99 -38.41 -11.24 -36.40
C ASP A 99 -38.14 -11.48 -34.90
N PHE A 100 -38.51 -12.65 -34.38
CA PHE A 100 -38.25 -13.08 -33.00
C PHE A 100 -36.77 -13.07 -32.63
N LEU A 101 -35.87 -13.34 -33.57
CA LEU A 101 -34.43 -13.29 -33.38
C LEU A 101 -33.98 -11.88 -32.94
N THR A 102 -34.63 -10.82 -33.45
CA THR A 102 -34.36 -9.43 -33.06
C THR A 102 -34.70 -9.19 -31.57
N VAL A 103 -35.78 -9.78 -31.09
CA VAL A 103 -36.15 -9.71 -29.65
C VAL A 103 -35.14 -10.44 -28.79
N LEU A 104 -34.74 -11.65 -29.22
CA LEU A 104 -33.75 -12.44 -28.47
C LEU A 104 -32.39 -11.75 -28.38
N ASP A 105 -31.95 -11.13 -29.49
CA ASP A 105 -30.69 -10.34 -29.49
C ASP A 105 -30.77 -9.10 -28.55
N ALA A 106 -31.91 -8.41 -28.56
CA ALA A 106 -32.12 -7.27 -27.64
C ALA A 106 -32.13 -7.71 -26.18
N GLN A 107 -32.78 -8.82 -25.83
CA GLN A 107 -32.78 -9.40 -24.50
C GLN A 107 -31.36 -9.81 -24.04
N LEU A 108 -30.59 -10.45 -24.92
CA LEU A 108 -29.23 -10.85 -24.62
C LEU A 108 -28.34 -9.62 -24.29
N ARG A 109 -28.48 -8.57 -25.09
CA ARG A 109 -27.74 -7.30 -24.84
C ARG A 109 -28.15 -6.67 -23.54
N LEU A 110 -29.44 -6.62 -23.22
CA LEU A 110 -29.95 -6.10 -21.96
C LEU A 110 -29.33 -6.84 -20.77
N LEU A 111 -29.36 -8.17 -20.79
CA LEU A 111 -28.77 -8.99 -19.73
C LEU A 111 -27.27 -8.74 -19.58
N GLN A 112 -26.53 -8.65 -20.71
CA GLN A 112 -25.10 -8.35 -20.68
C GLN A 112 -24.77 -6.97 -20.06
N ASP A 113 -25.56 -5.95 -20.39
CA ASP A 113 -25.34 -4.60 -19.86
C ASP A 113 -25.75 -4.49 -18.38
N GLN A 114 -26.80 -5.20 -17.97
CA GLN A 114 -27.19 -5.34 -16.56
C GLN A 114 -26.10 -6.06 -15.74
N ASP A 115 -25.53 -7.15 -16.25
CA ASP A 115 -24.44 -7.86 -15.59
C ASP A 115 -23.20 -6.98 -15.42
N ARG A 116 -22.83 -6.23 -16.47
CA ARG A 116 -21.71 -5.29 -16.41
C ARG A 116 -21.94 -4.19 -15.37
N LEU A 117 -23.14 -3.66 -15.28
CA LEU A 117 -23.51 -2.66 -14.28
C LEU A 117 -23.40 -3.26 -12.87
N ALA A 118 -23.96 -4.43 -12.63
CA ALA A 118 -23.93 -5.11 -11.35
C ALA A 118 -22.49 -5.42 -10.89
N LEU A 119 -21.62 -5.88 -11.82
CA LEU A 119 -20.20 -6.07 -11.55
C LEU A 119 -19.50 -4.77 -11.14
N SER A 120 -19.76 -3.69 -11.86
CA SER A 120 -19.19 -2.37 -11.55
C SER A 120 -19.64 -1.85 -10.18
N GLU A 121 -20.88 -2.09 -9.78
CA GLU A 121 -21.40 -1.72 -8.46
C GLU A 121 -20.72 -2.50 -7.33
N THR A 122 -20.47 -3.79 -7.55
CA THR A 122 -19.76 -4.65 -6.58
C THR A 122 -18.30 -4.23 -6.41
N THR A 123 -17.62 -3.88 -7.50
CA THR A 123 -16.23 -3.42 -7.49
C THR A 123 -16.12 -2.11 -6.72
N THR A 124 -17.00 -1.14 -7.00
CA THR A 124 -17.02 0.14 -6.30
C THR A 124 -17.34 -0.01 -4.80
N ALA A 125 -18.21 -0.97 -4.44
CA ALA A 125 -18.53 -1.25 -3.03
C ALA A 125 -17.34 -1.87 -2.27
N SER A 126 -16.54 -2.71 -2.94
CA SER A 126 -15.35 -3.35 -2.34
C SER A 126 -14.17 -2.38 -2.19
N ALA A 127 -14.01 -1.43 -3.10
CA ALA A 127 -12.98 -0.39 -3.03
C ALA A 127 -13.20 0.63 -1.89
N ARG A 128 -14.37 0.61 -1.26
CA ARG A 128 -14.76 1.53 -0.18
C ARG A 128 -14.40 1.02 1.22
N LYS A 129 -13.85 -0.19 1.35
CA LYS A 129 -13.37 -0.78 2.60
C LYS A 129 -11.89 -0.54 2.81
#